data_b32340eb29613500480882ab9abebf57
#
_entry.id   b32340eb29613500480882ab9abebf57
#
_cell.length_a   1.000
_cell.length_b   1.000
_cell.length_c   1.000
_cell.angle_alpha   90.00
_cell.angle_beta   90.00
_cell.angle_gamma   90.00
#
_symmetry.space_group_name_H-M   'P 1'
#
loop_
_entity.id
_entity.type
_entity.pdbx_description
1 polymer ?
#
loop_
_entity_poly.entity_id
_entity_poly.type
_entity_poly.pdbx_seq_one_letter_code
_entity_poly.pdbx_strand_id
1 'polypeptide(L)'
;MKRLVILNACLALSLAGWAQGNRNDSLRMDSIIHSLPDVMVKGNRPIVKVKGAALNYDLPQLIKNHPVDNAYEAIKQLPGVSEQDDALTLNAQSVTVMIDGKATTMTSEQLYSLLKTIPTSRIANAEVIYSAPARYQVKGQVINLLLKHNTGFHSLQGELFGGYT
;
A
#
# COMPACT_ATOMS: atom_id res chain seq x y z
N MET A 1 24.51 -45.72 71.07
CA MET A 1 23.37 -45.85 70.16
C MET A 1 22.50 -44.60 70.13
N LYS A 2 22.16 -43.94 71.24
CA LYS A 2 21.29 -42.70 71.21
C LYS A 2 21.91 -41.53 70.48
N ARG A 3 23.21 -41.33 70.44
CA ARG A 3 23.88 -40.22 69.73
C ARG A 3 23.91 -40.38 68.22
N LEU A 4 23.90 -41.61 67.72
CA LEU A 4 23.87 -41.91 66.30
C LEU A 4 22.49 -41.66 65.69
N VAL A 5 21.43 -41.90 66.46
CA VAL A 5 20.02 -41.63 66.03
C VAL A 5 19.74 -40.11 65.90
N ILE A 6 20.30 -39.31 66.82
CA ILE A 6 20.14 -37.86 66.82
C ILE A 6 20.90 -37.25 65.64
N LEU A 7 22.07 -37.76 65.28
CA LEU A 7 22.84 -37.29 64.15
C LEU A 7 22.12 -37.55 62.79
N ASN A 8 21.46 -38.69 62.65
CA ASN A 8 20.69 -39.05 61.48
C ASN A 8 19.38 -38.23 61.38
N ALA A 9 18.73 -37.91 62.50
CA ALA A 9 17.54 -37.08 62.51
C ALA A 9 17.81 -35.61 62.07
N CYS A 10 18.96 -35.05 62.45
CA CYS A 10 19.37 -33.70 62.02
C CYS A 10 19.75 -33.66 60.56
N LEU A 11 20.30 -34.73 59.96
CA LEU A 11 20.63 -34.78 58.53
C LEU A 11 19.38 -34.88 57.62
N ALA A 12 18.34 -35.57 58.16
CA ALA A 12 17.06 -35.69 57.41
C ALA A 12 16.25 -34.37 57.40
N LEU A 13 16.36 -33.52 58.41
CA LEU A 13 15.68 -32.21 58.41
C LEU A 13 16.32 -31.15 57.51
N SER A 14 17.61 -31.27 57.18
CA SER A 14 18.29 -30.30 56.30
C SER A 14 17.99 -30.50 54.83
N LEU A 15 17.45 -31.63 54.41
CA LEU A 15 17.09 -31.91 53.01
C LEU A 15 15.66 -31.45 52.61
N ALA A 16 14.83 -31.08 53.60
CA ALA A 16 13.44 -30.66 53.34
C ALA A 16 13.29 -29.17 52.97
N GLY A 17 14.37 -28.36 53.02
CA GLY A 17 14.33 -26.91 52.84
C GLY A 17 14.45 -26.42 51.40
N TRP A 18 14.71 -27.27 50.40
CA TRP A 18 15.04 -26.82 49.04
C TRP A 18 13.95 -27.09 48.01
N ALA A 19 12.75 -27.50 48.40
CA ALA A 19 11.65 -27.82 47.51
C ALA A 19 10.55 -26.76 47.47
N GLN A 20 10.82 -25.51 47.90
CA GLN A 20 9.89 -24.39 47.64
C GLN A 20 10.27 -23.72 46.36
N GLY A 21 9.98 -24.37 45.25
CA GLY A 21 9.92 -23.75 43.95
C GLY A 21 8.92 -22.59 44.01
N ASN A 22 9.40 -21.38 43.72
CA ASN A 22 8.65 -20.15 43.76
C ASN A 22 7.47 -20.21 42.79
N ARG A 23 6.30 -20.66 43.28
CA ARG A 23 5.03 -20.70 42.48
C ARG A 23 4.48 -19.32 42.14
N ASN A 24 5.13 -18.26 42.58
CA ASN A 24 4.63 -16.89 42.42
C ASN A 24 5.05 -16.26 41.08
N ASP A 25 6.01 -16.83 40.34
CA ASP A 25 6.46 -16.29 39.05
C ASP A 25 5.47 -16.58 37.91
N SER A 26 4.80 -17.74 37.95
CA SER A 26 3.79 -18.06 36.92
C SER A 26 2.53 -17.20 37.04
N LEU A 27 2.12 -16.84 38.26
CA LEU A 27 0.95 -15.99 38.48
C LEU A 27 1.21 -14.51 38.13
N ARG A 28 2.47 -14.06 38.27
CA ARG A 28 2.86 -12.69 37.85
C ARG A 28 2.94 -12.59 36.33
N MET A 29 3.37 -13.61 35.63
CA MET A 29 3.44 -13.65 34.18
C MET A 29 2.04 -13.58 33.58
N ASP A 30 1.06 -14.29 34.10
CA ASP A 30 -0.33 -14.30 33.65
C ASP A 30 -1.00 -12.94 33.85
N SER A 31 -0.73 -12.26 34.98
CA SER A 31 -1.30 -10.93 35.23
C SER A 31 -0.69 -9.85 34.35
N ILE A 32 0.57 -9.98 33.93
CA ILE A 32 1.23 -9.06 33.00
C ILE A 32 0.66 -9.21 31.59
N ILE A 33 0.39 -10.45 31.15
CA ILE A 33 -0.19 -10.71 29.82
C ILE A 33 -1.61 -10.10 29.70
N HIS A 34 -2.40 -10.15 30.78
CA HIS A 34 -3.75 -9.56 30.79
C HIS A 34 -3.76 -8.02 30.90
N SER A 35 -2.65 -7.40 31.28
CA SER A 35 -2.55 -5.93 31.41
C SER A 35 -1.94 -5.25 30.18
N LEU A 36 -1.53 -6.02 29.15
CA LEU A 36 -1.08 -5.41 27.90
C LEU A 36 -2.28 -4.76 27.21
N PRO A 37 -2.23 -3.47 26.92
CA PRO A 37 -3.28 -2.85 26.15
C PRO A 37 -3.40 -3.54 24.80
N ASP A 38 -4.63 -3.85 24.40
CA ASP A 38 -4.90 -4.44 23.09
C ASP A 38 -4.37 -3.48 22.03
N VAL A 39 -3.19 -3.81 21.47
CA VAL A 39 -2.56 -3.01 20.40
C VAL A 39 -3.34 -3.29 19.13
N MET A 40 -4.39 -2.51 18.92
CA MET A 40 -5.10 -2.51 17.66
C MET A 40 -4.17 -1.97 16.56
N VAL A 41 -3.44 -2.87 15.90
CA VAL A 41 -2.66 -2.53 14.71
C VAL A 41 -3.64 -2.23 13.59
N LYS A 42 -3.98 -0.95 13.42
CA LYS A 42 -4.67 -0.49 12.22
C LYS A 42 -3.68 -0.64 11.07
N GLY A 43 -3.78 -1.74 10.34
CA GLY A 43 -3.02 -1.93 9.12
C GLY A 43 -3.41 -0.86 8.10
N ASN A 44 -2.57 0.14 7.91
CA ASN A 44 -2.72 1.05 6.79
C ASN A 44 -2.49 0.25 5.50
N ARG A 45 -3.36 0.44 4.51
CA ARG A 45 -3.15 -0.15 3.19
C ARG A 45 -1.79 0.32 2.66
N PRO A 46 -0.96 -0.56 2.12
CA PRO A 46 0.32 -0.14 1.57
C PRO A 46 0.08 0.82 0.39
N ILE A 47 0.78 1.95 0.40
CA ILE A 47 0.68 2.97 -0.65
C ILE A 47 1.18 2.43 -1.99
N VAL A 48 2.12 1.49 -1.96
CA VAL A 48 2.70 0.86 -3.14
C VAL A 48 2.58 -0.66 -3.07
N LYS A 49 2.23 -1.28 -4.19
CA LYS A 49 2.20 -2.75 -4.38
C LYS A 49 2.97 -3.12 -5.62
N VAL A 50 3.81 -4.15 -5.53
CA VAL A 50 4.49 -4.71 -6.68
C VAL A 50 3.55 -5.67 -7.41
N LYS A 51 3.33 -5.46 -8.69
CA LYS A 51 2.52 -6.32 -9.55
C LYS A 51 3.29 -6.64 -10.84
N GLY A 52 3.96 -7.78 -10.85
CA GLY A 52 4.88 -8.13 -11.95
C GLY A 52 6.04 -7.14 -12.04
N ALA A 53 6.23 -6.53 -13.21
CA ALA A 53 7.25 -5.51 -13.46
C ALA A 53 6.78 -4.07 -13.15
N ALA A 54 5.57 -3.90 -12.62
CA ALA A 54 4.98 -2.61 -12.32
C ALA A 54 4.91 -2.35 -10.81
N LEU A 55 5.18 -1.12 -10.41
CA LEU A 55 4.88 -0.58 -9.09
C LEU A 55 3.53 0.11 -9.15
N ASN A 56 2.54 -0.45 -8.48
CA ASN A 56 1.18 0.10 -8.41
C ASN A 56 1.04 0.97 -7.17
N TYR A 57 0.86 2.27 -7.36
CA TYR A 57 0.68 3.27 -6.32
C TYR A 57 -0.80 3.59 -6.13
N ASP A 58 -1.27 3.53 -4.89
CA ASP A 58 -2.59 4.04 -4.49
C ASP A 58 -2.52 5.58 -4.44
N LEU A 59 -2.81 6.23 -5.58
CA LEU A 59 -2.71 7.69 -5.69
C LEU A 59 -3.60 8.43 -4.70
N PRO A 60 -4.88 8.08 -4.49
CA PRO A 60 -5.71 8.70 -3.48
C PRO A 60 -5.10 8.70 -2.08
N GLN A 61 -4.39 7.64 -1.72
CA GLN A 61 -3.71 7.55 -0.43
C GLN A 61 -2.40 8.35 -0.41
N LEU A 62 -1.64 8.33 -1.51
CA LEU A 62 -0.39 9.07 -1.65
C LEU A 62 -0.61 10.59 -1.54
N ILE A 63 -1.65 11.12 -2.19
CA ILE A 63 -1.95 12.55 -2.24
C ILE A 63 -2.82 13.05 -1.07
N LYS A 64 -3.23 12.18 -0.15
CA LYS A 64 -4.16 12.52 0.95
C LYS A 64 -3.76 13.76 1.76
N ASN A 65 -2.45 13.97 1.94
CA ASN A 65 -1.89 15.07 2.71
C ASN A 65 -1.30 16.19 1.83
N HIS A 66 -1.52 16.13 0.53
CA HIS A 66 -1.04 17.12 -0.44
C HIS A 66 -2.22 17.84 -1.08
N PRO A 67 -2.17 19.17 -1.22
CA PRO A 67 -3.19 19.94 -1.93
C PRO A 67 -3.02 19.72 -3.44
N VAL A 68 -3.66 18.69 -3.97
CA VAL A 68 -3.56 18.27 -5.37
C VAL A 68 -4.95 18.13 -5.95
N ASP A 69 -5.27 18.87 -7.02
CA ASP A 69 -6.62 18.95 -7.58
C ASP A 69 -6.79 18.12 -8.85
N ASN A 70 -5.72 17.89 -9.58
CA ASN A 70 -5.77 17.27 -10.92
C ASN A 70 -4.75 16.12 -11.08
N ALA A 71 -4.92 15.35 -12.15
CA ALA A 71 -4.09 14.18 -12.44
C ALA A 71 -2.62 14.54 -12.73
N TYR A 72 -2.36 15.68 -13.34
CA TYR A 72 -1.00 16.12 -13.63
C TYR A 72 -0.19 16.32 -12.34
N GLU A 73 -0.75 17.09 -11.40
CA GLU A 73 -0.12 17.32 -10.11
C GLU A 73 -0.03 16.03 -9.28
N ALA A 74 -1.03 15.13 -9.40
CA ALA A 74 -1.00 13.84 -8.73
C ALA A 74 0.14 12.94 -9.21
N ILE A 75 0.42 12.92 -10.53
CA ILE A 75 1.53 12.17 -11.11
C ILE A 75 2.88 12.71 -10.61
N LYS A 76 3.02 14.01 -10.43
CA LYS A 76 4.25 14.64 -9.90
C LYS A 76 4.55 14.24 -8.45
N GLN A 77 3.55 13.75 -7.69
CA GLN A 77 3.77 13.23 -6.33
C GLN A 77 4.33 11.79 -6.33
N LEU A 78 4.40 11.12 -7.48
CA LEU A 78 4.98 9.79 -7.55
C LEU A 78 6.50 9.86 -7.31
N PRO A 79 7.06 8.91 -6.54
CA PRO A 79 8.49 8.86 -6.30
C PRO A 79 9.31 8.75 -7.59
N GLY A 80 10.30 9.63 -7.72
CA GLY A 80 11.20 9.68 -8.88
C GLY A 80 10.63 10.44 -10.08
N VAL A 81 9.40 10.93 -10.03
CA VAL A 81 8.85 11.79 -11.07
C VAL A 81 9.26 13.24 -10.82
N SER A 82 9.70 13.88 -11.87
CA SER A 82 10.03 15.32 -11.89
C SER A 82 9.63 15.93 -13.23
N GLU A 83 9.54 17.24 -13.26
CA GLU A 83 9.27 18.01 -14.47
C GLU A 83 10.57 18.70 -14.89
N GLN A 84 10.99 18.50 -16.14
CA GLN A 84 12.16 19.13 -16.74
C GLN A 84 11.77 19.59 -18.15
N ASP A 85 12.07 20.84 -18.48
CA ASP A 85 11.81 21.43 -19.82
C ASP A 85 10.37 21.17 -20.31
N ASP A 86 9.37 21.40 -19.47
CA ASP A 86 7.97 21.14 -19.72
C ASP A 86 7.63 19.67 -20.07
N ALA A 87 8.52 18.74 -19.69
CA ALA A 87 8.31 17.29 -19.85
C ALA A 87 8.36 16.57 -18.51
N LEU A 88 7.52 15.55 -18.33
CA LEU A 88 7.59 14.65 -17.20
C LEU A 88 8.74 13.67 -17.41
N THR A 89 9.55 13.53 -16.37
CA THR A 89 10.66 12.58 -16.33
C THR A 89 10.50 11.65 -15.13
N LEU A 90 10.99 10.44 -15.26
CA LEU A 90 11.08 9.47 -14.17
C LEU A 90 12.55 9.09 -13.97
N ASN A 91 13.12 9.38 -12.79
CA ASN A 91 14.54 9.22 -12.53
C ASN A 91 15.45 9.90 -13.58
N ALA A 92 15.11 11.13 -13.94
CA ALA A 92 15.82 11.94 -14.96
C ALA A 92 15.82 11.32 -16.38
N GLN A 93 14.91 10.39 -16.67
CA GLN A 93 14.70 9.83 -18.00
C GLN A 93 13.30 10.18 -18.50
N SER A 94 13.17 10.38 -19.81
CA SER A 94 11.88 10.62 -20.43
C SER A 94 10.89 9.49 -20.15
N VAL A 95 9.66 9.82 -19.78
CA VAL A 95 8.61 8.87 -19.46
C VAL A 95 7.41 9.05 -20.37
N THR A 96 6.82 7.94 -20.81
CA THR A 96 5.55 7.94 -21.55
C THR A 96 4.41 7.82 -20.55
N VAL A 97 3.46 8.75 -20.59
CA VAL A 97 2.24 8.67 -19.78
C VAL A 97 1.14 8.00 -20.58
N MET A 98 0.48 7.04 -19.97
CA MET A 98 -0.65 6.29 -20.53
C MET A 98 -1.88 6.48 -19.65
N ILE A 99 -3.07 6.32 -20.24
CA ILE A 99 -4.35 6.35 -19.52
C ILE A 99 -5.06 5.02 -19.79
N ASP A 100 -5.39 4.30 -18.70
CA ASP A 100 -6.07 2.99 -18.73
C ASP A 100 -5.38 1.97 -19.66
N GLY A 101 -4.04 1.97 -19.67
CA GLY A 101 -3.22 1.05 -20.45
C GLY A 101 -3.13 1.38 -21.93
N LYS A 102 -3.63 2.55 -22.34
CA LYS A 102 -3.58 3.00 -23.75
C LYS A 102 -2.55 4.10 -23.90
N ALA A 103 -1.60 3.91 -24.80
CA ALA A 103 -0.69 4.97 -25.21
C ALA A 103 -1.48 6.05 -25.97
N THR A 104 -1.22 7.30 -25.65
CA THR A 104 -1.84 8.41 -26.34
C THR A 104 -0.99 8.81 -27.55
N THR A 105 -1.62 9.21 -28.65
CA THR A 105 -0.96 9.79 -29.82
C THR A 105 -0.85 11.33 -29.71
N MET A 106 -1.23 11.88 -28.57
CA MET A 106 -1.17 13.30 -28.28
C MET A 106 0.27 13.76 -28.08
N THR A 107 0.52 15.04 -28.40
CA THR A 107 1.78 15.68 -27.99
C THR A 107 1.84 15.81 -26.47
N SER A 108 3.03 15.99 -25.89
CA SER A 108 3.20 16.15 -24.45
C SER A 108 2.35 17.28 -23.88
N GLU A 109 2.29 18.41 -24.57
CA GLU A 109 1.49 19.58 -24.17
C GLU A 109 -0.01 19.28 -24.15
N GLN A 110 -0.52 18.59 -25.18
CA GLN A 110 -1.92 18.17 -25.25
C GLN A 110 -2.26 17.18 -24.13
N LEU A 111 -1.38 16.22 -23.90
CA LEU A 111 -1.54 15.24 -22.83
C LEU A 111 -1.55 15.91 -21.45
N TYR A 112 -0.64 16.85 -21.20
CA TYR A 112 -0.60 17.57 -19.92
C TYR A 112 -1.84 18.45 -19.73
N SER A 113 -2.29 19.12 -20.79
CA SER A 113 -3.54 19.86 -20.76
C SER A 113 -4.73 18.95 -20.42
N LEU A 114 -4.80 17.76 -21.01
CA LEU A 114 -5.80 16.75 -20.67
C LEU A 114 -5.69 16.31 -19.20
N LEU A 115 -4.48 15.98 -18.72
CA LEU A 115 -4.27 15.54 -17.34
C LEU A 115 -4.67 16.61 -16.32
N LYS A 116 -4.50 17.88 -16.62
CA LYS A 116 -4.96 19.01 -15.80
C LYS A 116 -6.49 19.11 -15.70
N THR A 117 -7.24 18.56 -16.66
CA THR A 117 -8.71 18.53 -16.63
C THR A 117 -9.27 17.33 -15.83
N ILE A 118 -8.47 16.32 -15.56
CA ILE A 118 -8.90 15.11 -14.83
C ILE A 118 -8.79 15.37 -13.33
N PRO A 119 -9.89 15.43 -12.57
CA PRO A 119 -9.83 15.64 -11.13
C PRO A 119 -9.27 14.40 -10.41
N THR A 120 -8.59 14.61 -9.30
CA THR A 120 -8.00 13.52 -8.49
C THR A 120 -9.02 12.50 -8.01
N SER A 121 -10.28 12.92 -7.82
CA SER A 121 -11.38 12.04 -7.43
C SER A 121 -11.65 10.91 -8.43
N ARG A 122 -11.33 11.11 -9.70
CA ARG A 122 -11.48 10.11 -10.77
C ARG A 122 -10.30 9.15 -10.88
N ILE A 123 -9.21 9.40 -10.18
CA ILE A 123 -8.04 8.53 -10.22
C ILE A 123 -8.22 7.37 -9.26
N ALA A 124 -7.90 6.16 -9.70
CA ALA A 124 -7.83 4.97 -8.86
C ALA A 124 -6.39 4.72 -8.41
N ASN A 125 -5.49 4.47 -9.35
CA ASN A 125 -4.10 4.10 -9.10
C ASN A 125 -3.19 4.65 -10.21
N ALA A 126 -1.88 4.64 -9.96
CA ALA A 126 -0.88 4.82 -11.00
C ALA A 126 0.10 3.65 -11.00
N GLU A 127 0.37 3.09 -12.15
CA GLU A 127 1.37 2.03 -12.34
C GLU A 127 2.64 2.64 -12.93
N VAL A 128 3.75 2.50 -12.23
CA VAL A 128 5.07 2.92 -12.70
C VAL A 128 5.80 1.69 -13.23
N ILE A 129 6.19 1.72 -14.49
CA ILE A 129 6.82 0.62 -15.21
C ILE A 129 8.16 1.12 -15.76
N TYR A 130 9.27 0.59 -15.24
CA TYR A 130 10.62 1.02 -15.65
C TYR A 130 11.03 0.48 -17.02
N SER A 131 10.46 -0.63 -17.45
CA SER A 131 10.70 -1.22 -18.76
C SER A 131 9.37 -1.70 -19.33
N ALA A 132 8.84 -0.96 -20.29
CA ALA A 132 7.53 -1.24 -20.87
C ALA A 132 7.52 -2.58 -21.59
N PRO A 133 6.59 -3.50 -21.24
CA PRO A 133 6.36 -4.71 -22.03
C PRO A 133 5.91 -4.38 -23.46
N ALA A 134 6.26 -5.22 -24.42
CA ALA A 134 5.94 -5.02 -25.84
C ALA A 134 4.43 -4.81 -26.12
N ARG A 135 3.56 -5.35 -25.25
CA ARG A 135 2.09 -5.16 -25.36
C ARG A 135 1.63 -3.70 -25.35
N TYR A 136 2.41 -2.81 -24.76
CA TYR A 136 2.07 -1.37 -24.70
C TYR A 136 2.53 -0.61 -25.95
N GLN A 137 3.32 -1.23 -26.82
CA GLN A 137 3.84 -0.62 -28.06
C GLN A 137 4.64 0.67 -27.84
N VAL A 138 5.13 0.87 -26.62
CA VAL A 138 6.01 1.97 -26.22
C VAL A 138 7.34 1.44 -25.71
N LYS A 139 8.39 2.24 -25.85
CA LYS A 139 9.72 1.92 -25.34
C LYS A 139 10.04 2.76 -24.12
N GLY A 140 10.87 2.21 -23.22
CA GLY A 140 11.37 2.93 -22.05
C GLY A 140 10.42 2.86 -20.86
N GLN A 141 10.41 3.94 -20.09
CA GLN A 141 9.65 4.04 -18.85
C GLN A 141 8.22 4.52 -19.12
N VAL A 142 7.27 3.99 -18.35
CA VAL A 142 5.86 4.30 -18.51
C VAL A 142 5.22 4.58 -17.15
N ILE A 143 4.38 5.62 -17.12
CA ILE A 143 3.43 5.86 -16.04
C ILE A 143 2.03 5.62 -16.62
N ASN A 144 1.36 4.57 -16.15
CA ASN A 144 0.00 4.25 -16.56
C ASN A 144 -0.99 4.73 -15.49
N LEU A 145 -1.78 5.73 -15.80
CA LEU A 145 -2.80 6.28 -14.93
C LEU A 145 -4.09 5.46 -15.09
N LEU A 146 -4.53 4.84 -14.01
CA LEU A 146 -5.77 4.08 -13.97
C LEU A 146 -6.90 4.94 -13.42
N LEU A 147 -7.95 5.11 -14.20
CA LEU A 147 -9.12 5.87 -13.80
C LEU A 147 -10.19 4.97 -13.16
N LYS A 148 -10.98 5.56 -12.27
CA LYS A 148 -12.16 4.88 -11.71
C LYS A 148 -13.22 4.77 -12.80
N HIS A 149 -13.56 3.55 -13.18
CA HIS A 149 -14.69 3.29 -14.05
C HIS A 149 -15.98 3.40 -13.25
N ASN A 150 -16.85 4.31 -13.68
CA ASN A 150 -18.19 4.41 -13.11
C ASN A 150 -19.02 3.26 -13.68
N THR A 151 -19.10 2.14 -12.98
CA THR A 151 -19.90 0.96 -13.36
C THR A 151 -21.41 1.18 -13.19
N GLY A 152 -21.84 2.42 -12.92
CA GLY A 152 -23.21 2.75 -12.53
C GLY A 152 -24.13 3.32 -13.61
N PHE A 153 -23.65 3.58 -14.83
CA PHE A 153 -24.50 4.05 -15.92
C PHE A 153 -24.36 3.16 -17.14
N HIS A 154 -25.18 2.15 -17.23
CA HIS A 154 -25.60 1.61 -18.51
C HIS A 154 -26.57 2.62 -19.12
N SER A 155 -26.07 3.64 -19.79
CA SER A 155 -26.89 4.47 -20.65
C SER A 155 -27.23 3.64 -21.89
N LEU A 156 -28.42 3.06 -21.91
CA LEU A 156 -29.04 2.56 -23.14
C LEU A 156 -29.39 3.80 -24.00
N GLN A 157 -28.53 4.19 -24.90
CA GLN A 157 -28.83 5.11 -25.98
C GLN A 157 -29.39 4.27 -27.13
N GLY A 158 -30.71 4.14 -27.18
CA GLY A 158 -31.42 3.57 -28.32
C GLY A 158 -32.28 4.63 -28.93
N GLU A 159 -32.03 4.99 -30.20
CA GLU A 159 -32.98 5.75 -31.00
C GLU A 159 -34.06 4.80 -31.52
N LEU A 160 -35.33 5.02 -31.07
CA LEU A 160 -36.50 4.34 -31.61
C LEU A 160 -37.02 5.14 -32.81
N PHE A 161 -36.74 4.67 -34.03
CA PHE A 161 -37.42 5.15 -35.22
C PHE A 161 -38.76 4.41 -35.38
N GLY A 162 -39.84 5.07 -35.05
CA GLY A 162 -41.20 4.64 -35.40
C GLY A 162 -41.57 5.17 -36.78
N GLY A 163 -41.49 4.34 -37.82
CA GLY A 163 -42.06 4.66 -39.13
C GLY A 163 -43.53 4.24 -39.17
N TYR A 164 -44.43 5.20 -39.34
CA TYR A 164 -45.82 4.95 -39.80
C TYR A 164 -45.85 4.97 -41.33
N THR A 165 -46.30 3.87 -41.93
CA THR A 165 -46.82 3.81 -43.31
C THR A 165 -48.29 3.94 -43.30
#